data_18fc5a0fcbbe4bc4042892f44b2748af
#
_entry.id   18fc5a0fcbbe4bc4042892f44b2748af
#
_cell.length_a   1.000
_cell.length_b   1.000
_cell.length_c   1.000
_cell.angle_alpha   90.00
_cell.angle_beta   90.00
_cell.angle_gamma   90.00
#
_symmetry.space_group_name_H-M   'P 1'
#
loop_
_entity.id
_entity.type
_entity.pdbx_description
1 polymer ?
#
loop_
_entity_poly.entity_id
_entity_poly.type
_entity_poly.pdbx_seq_one_letter_code
_entity_poly.pdbx_strand_id
1 'polypeptide(L)'
;MNIINNTFNIKKILKILPHRYPFILIDRVLNFEKFKFLQAIKNCTINEPFFQGHFIDEPVFPGVLIIESMAQAASILIYKSTGQLNINKFYYFVGIDNTRFKKIVIPGDQIFIEVIILKSNKNLLIFKNIAVVNNNIVCKSNIIFAKKYSF
;
A
#
# COMPACT_ATOMS: atom_id res chain seq x y z
N MET A 1 -29.28 -1.44 -9.33
CA MET A 1 -27.81 -1.42 -9.49
C MET A 1 -27.18 -2.24 -8.38
N ASN A 2 -26.65 -3.40 -8.67
CA ASN A 2 -25.87 -4.14 -7.71
C ASN A 2 -24.53 -3.41 -7.53
N ILE A 3 -24.40 -2.64 -6.46
CA ILE A 3 -23.10 -2.14 -6.02
C ILE A 3 -22.30 -3.39 -5.62
N ILE A 4 -21.42 -3.85 -6.48
CA ILE A 4 -20.45 -4.89 -6.15
C ILE A 4 -19.56 -4.28 -5.06
N ASN A 5 -19.83 -4.67 -3.83
CA ASN A 5 -19.13 -4.15 -2.66
C ASN A 5 -17.73 -4.81 -2.62
N ASN A 6 -16.78 -4.23 -3.34
CA ASN A 6 -15.39 -4.71 -3.46
C ASN A 6 -14.54 -4.41 -2.22
N THR A 7 -15.18 -4.25 -1.06
CA THR A 7 -14.49 -3.96 0.20
C THR A 7 -13.93 -5.22 0.86
N PHE A 8 -12.77 -5.10 1.50
CA PHE A 8 -12.18 -6.15 2.34
C PHE A 8 -11.85 -5.61 3.71
N ASN A 9 -12.20 -6.38 4.74
CA ASN A 9 -11.72 -6.16 6.09
C ASN A 9 -10.34 -6.81 6.31
N ILE A 10 -9.77 -6.57 7.50
CA ILE A 10 -8.45 -7.08 7.87
C ILE A 10 -8.33 -8.61 7.79
N LYS A 11 -9.38 -9.36 8.13
CA LYS A 11 -9.36 -10.84 8.06
C LYS A 11 -9.08 -11.34 6.64
N LYS A 12 -9.62 -10.65 5.63
CA LYS A 12 -9.41 -11.00 4.23
C LYS A 12 -8.03 -10.54 3.75
N ILE A 13 -7.56 -9.36 4.20
CA ILE A 13 -6.22 -8.84 3.90
C ILE A 13 -5.14 -9.78 4.42
N LEU A 14 -5.27 -10.28 5.66
CA LEU A 14 -4.33 -11.22 6.26
C LEU A 14 -4.24 -12.58 5.54
N LYS A 15 -5.23 -12.95 4.73
CA LYS A 15 -5.18 -14.14 3.87
C LYS A 15 -4.41 -13.89 2.57
N ILE A 16 -4.27 -12.63 2.17
CA ILE A 16 -3.62 -12.20 0.92
C ILE A 16 -2.17 -11.83 1.17
N LEU A 17 -1.92 -10.95 2.15
CA LEU A 17 -0.60 -10.45 2.48
C LEU A 17 0.11 -11.39 3.48
N PRO A 18 1.40 -11.66 3.29
CA PRO A 18 2.21 -12.45 4.25
C PRO A 18 2.60 -11.63 5.48
N HIS A 19 2.50 -10.30 5.41
CA HIS A 19 2.86 -9.38 6.48
C HIS A 19 2.05 -9.65 7.76
N ARG A 20 2.66 -9.47 8.92
CA ARG A 20 2.03 -9.59 10.25
C ARG A 20 2.47 -8.43 11.12
N TYR A 21 1.89 -8.29 12.29
CA TYR A 21 2.30 -7.30 13.29
C TYR A 21 3.82 -7.38 13.52
N PRO A 22 4.53 -6.25 13.55
CA PRO A 22 4.04 -4.86 13.46
C PRO A 22 4.03 -4.31 12.01
N PHE A 23 4.19 -5.12 10.99
CA PHE A 23 4.45 -4.72 9.61
C PHE A 23 3.26 -4.87 8.65
N ILE A 24 2.11 -5.33 9.10
CA ILE A 24 0.86 -5.24 8.34
C ILE A 24 0.30 -3.82 8.47
N LEU A 25 0.23 -3.09 7.37
CA LEU A 25 -0.11 -1.67 7.39
C LEU A 25 -1.49 -1.36 6.82
N ILE A 26 -2.03 -2.18 5.92
CA ILE A 26 -3.34 -1.96 5.33
C ILE A 26 -4.45 -2.46 6.27
N ASP A 27 -5.35 -1.56 6.66
CA ASP A 27 -6.46 -1.86 7.56
C ASP A 27 -7.73 -2.28 6.81
N ARG A 28 -7.98 -1.70 5.63
CA ARG A 28 -9.15 -1.99 4.81
C ARG A 28 -8.91 -1.69 3.35
N VAL A 29 -9.45 -2.51 2.46
CA VAL A 29 -9.64 -2.18 1.05
C VAL A 29 -11.04 -1.63 0.87
N LEU A 30 -11.15 -0.47 0.25
CA LEU A 30 -12.42 0.23 0.02
C LEU A 30 -13.04 -0.14 -1.33
N ASN A 31 -12.19 -0.25 -2.35
CA ASN A 31 -12.62 -0.55 -3.71
C ASN A 31 -11.45 -1.05 -4.54
N PHE A 32 -11.71 -1.78 -5.62
CA PHE A 32 -10.71 -2.14 -6.61
C PHE A 32 -11.35 -2.58 -7.93
N GLU A 33 -10.60 -2.42 -8.99
CA GLU A 33 -10.87 -3.03 -10.29
C GLU A 33 -9.62 -3.78 -10.75
N LYS A 34 -9.80 -5.08 -11.07
CA LYS A 34 -8.69 -5.94 -11.50
C LYS A 34 -7.93 -5.31 -12.66
N PHE A 35 -6.60 -5.38 -12.60
CA PHE A 35 -5.67 -4.84 -13.60
C PHE A 35 -5.74 -3.32 -13.80
N LYS A 36 -6.45 -2.58 -12.94
CA LYS A 36 -6.59 -1.12 -13.04
C LYS A 36 -6.15 -0.42 -11.76
N PHE A 37 -6.94 -0.51 -10.69
CA PHE A 37 -6.69 0.24 -9.46
C PHE A 37 -7.16 -0.47 -8.20
N LEU A 38 -6.66 0.00 -7.05
CA LEU A 38 -7.16 -0.34 -5.72
C LEU A 38 -7.09 0.88 -4.81
N GLN A 39 -8.10 1.01 -3.95
CA GLN A 39 -8.21 2.04 -2.92
C GLN A 39 -8.26 1.37 -1.54
N ALA A 40 -7.42 1.84 -0.64
CA ALA A 40 -7.27 1.28 0.70
C ALA A 40 -7.08 2.37 1.74
N ILE A 41 -7.20 2.00 3.01
CA ILE A 41 -6.89 2.88 4.14
C ILE A 41 -5.86 2.24 5.08
N LYS A 42 -5.04 3.10 5.67
CA LYS A 42 -4.15 2.86 6.80
C LYS A 42 -4.52 3.84 7.91
N ASN A 43 -4.88 3.34 9.08
CA ASN A 43 -5.08 4.16 10.26
C ASN A 43 -3.75 4.35 10.98
N CYS A 44 -3.34 5.59 11.20
CA CYS A 44 -2.16 5.93 11.96
C CYS A 44 -2.53 6.09 13.44
N THR A 45 -1.98 5.26 14.32
CA THR A 45 -2.26 5.30 15.75
C THR A 45 -0.99 5.32 16.58
N ILE A 46 -1.01 6.07 17.71
CA ILE A 46 0.12 6.16 18.63
C ILE A 46 0.57 4.80 19.20
N ASN A 47 -0.29 3.79 19.16
CA ASN A 47 0.02 2.43 19.62
C ASN A 47 0.96 1.66 18.67
N GLU A 48 1.33 2.22 17.54
CA GLU A 48 2.27 1.58 16.62
C GLU A 48 3.70 1.70 17.15
N PRO A 49 4.50 0.61 17.16
CA PRO A 49 5.76 0.55 17.92
C PRO A 49 6.83 1.52 17.43
N PHE A 50 6.82 1.93 16.16
CA PHE A 50 7.83 2.85 15.63
C PHE A 50 7.72 4.28 16.19
N PHE A 51 6.59 4.68 16.78
CA PHE A 51 6.48 5.97 17.47
C PHE A 51 7.28 6.05 18.75
N GLN A 52 7.76 4.94 19.30
CA GLN A 52 8.72 4.95 20.41
C GLN A 52 10.05 5.59 20.05
N GLY A 53 10.37 5.72 18.78
CA GLY A 53 11.62 6.30 18.30
C GLY A 53 11.49 7.30 17.15
N HIS A 54 10.30 7.49 16.57
CA HIS A 54 10.11 8.35 15.40
C HIS A 54 8.97 9.38 15.58
N PHE A 55 9.00 10.40 16.40
CA PHE A 55 10.02 10.73 17.40
C PHE A 55 9.35 10.90 18.76
N ILE A 56 10.11 10.87 19.86
CA ILE A 56 9.55 10.89 21.24
C ILE A 56 8.70 12.13 21.48
N ASP A 57 9.22 13.32 21.21
CA ASP A 57 8.54 14.58 21.47
C ASP A 57 7.58 15.02 20.36
N GLU A 58 7.78 14.51 19.14
CA GLU A 58 6.96 14.84 17.98
C GLU A 58 6.76 13.57 17.12
N PRO A 59 5.71 12.79 17.42
CA PRO A 59 5.47 11.55 16.69
C PRO A 59 5.04 11.82 15.24
N VAL A 60 5.85 11.36 14.30
CA VAL A 60 5.63 11.46 12.86
C VAL A 60 5.63 10.07 12.25
N PHE A 61 4.62 9.75 11.45
CA PHE A 61 4.57 8.48 10.73
C PHE A 61 5.72 8.43 9.71
N PRO A 62 6.60 7.42 9.77
CA PRO A 62 7.75 7.34 8.88
C PRO A 62 7.34 7.35 7.41
N GLY A 63 7.94 8.26 6.61
CA GLY A 63 7.62 8.36 5.19
C GLY A 63 7.86 7.06 4.42
N VAL A 64 8.91 6.32 4.79
CA VAL A 64 9.20 5.01 4.18
C VAL A 64 8.10 3.98 4.45
N LEU A 65 7.35 4.10 5.56
CA LEU A 65 6.20 3.24 5.86
C LEU A 65 4.95 3.67 5.11
N ILE A 66 4.83 4.93 4.67
CA ILE A 66 3.80 5.33 3.71
C ILE A 66 4.03 4.59 2.38
N ILE A 67 5.27 4.54 1.90
CA ILE A 67 5.64 3.80 0.69
C ILE A 67 5.39 2.31 0.86
N GLU A 68 5.75 1.74 2.00
CA GLU A 68 5.46 0.31 2.30
C GLU A 68 3.95 0.04 2.30
N SER A 69 3.13 0.95 2.87
CA SER A 69 1.67 0.82 2.81
C SER A 69 1.15 0.83 1.37
N MET A 70 1.70 1.67 0.51
CA MET A 70 1.40 1.68 -0.93
C MET A 70 1.80 0.37 -1.60
N ALA A 71 2.98 -0.18 -1.28
CA ALA A 71 3.47 -1.45 -1.82
C ALA A 71 2.58 -2.63 -1.40
N GLN A 72 2.10 -2.64 -0.15
CA GLN A 72 1.14 -3.64 0.32
C GLN A 72 -0.20 -3.53 -0.41
N ALA A 73 -0.71 -2.32 -0.62
CA ALA A 73 -1.92 -2.10 -1.41
C ALA A 73 -1.75 -2.57 -2.86
N ALA A 74 -0.62 -2.28 -3.49
CA ALA A 74 -0.28 -2.78 -4.84
C ALA A 74 -0.20 -4.32 -4.87
N SER A 75 0.36 -4.94 -3.84
CA SER A 75 0.43 -6.40 -3.69
C SER A 75 -0.96 -7.04 -3.61
N ILE A 76 -1.90 -6.40 -2.92
CA ILE A 76 -3.30 -6.86 -2.89
C ILE A 76 -3.92 -6.77 -4.30
N LEU A 77 -3.66 -5.69 -5.04
CA LEU A 77 -4.16 -5.54 -6.42
C LEU A 77 -3.56 -6.60 -7.35
N ILE A 78 -2.28 -6.91 -7.24
CA ILE A 78 -1.63 -7.99 -7.99
C ILE A 78 -2.35 -9.32 -7.72
N TYR A 79 -2.54 -9.66 -6.43
CA TYR A 79 -3.25 -10.87 -6.05
C TYR A 79 -4.67 -10.93 -6.62
N LYS A 80 -5.42 -9.85 -6.51
CA LYS A 80 -6.81 -9.79 -7.01
C LYS A 80 -6.89 -9.89 -8.52
N SER A 81 -5.85 -9.44 -9.21
CA SER A 81 -5.77 -9.47 -10.67
C SER A 81 -5.31 -10.83 -11.19
N THR A 82 -4.33 -11.45 -10.56
CA THR A 82 -3.66 -12.67 -11.05
C THR A 82 -4.15 -13.96 -10.38
N GLY A 83 -4.81 -13.87 -9.22
CA GLY A 83 -5.19 -15.02 -8.39
C GLY A 83 -4.01 -15.71 -7.67
N GLN A 84 -2.80 -15.17 -7.76
CA GLN A 84 -1.59 -15.77 -7.20
C GLN A 84 -1.46 -15.47 -5.71
N LEU A 85 -1.70 -16.47 -4.88
CA LEU A 85 -1.35 -16.44 -3.45
C LEU A 85 0.17 -16.40 -3.30
N ASN A 86 0.65 -15.77 -2.22
CA ASN A 86 2.08 -15.61 -1.93
C ASN A 86 2.84 -14.84 -3.01
N ILE A 87 2.40 -13.62 -3.25
CA ILE A 87 2.98 -12.70 -4.24
C ILE A 87 4.51 -12.63 -4.15
N ASN A 88 5.08 -12.68 -2.96
CA ASN A 88 6.53 -12.66 -2.72
C ASN A 88 7.28 -13.84 -3.34
N LYS A 89 6.60 -14.93 -3.72
CA LYS A 89 7.22 -16.01 -4.49
C LYS A 89 7.38 -15.66 -5.97
N PHE A 90 6.60 -14.68 -6.44
CA PHE A 90 6.49 -14.34 -7.86
C PHE A 90 6.97 -12.95 -8.21
N TYR A 91 6.88 -12.00 -7.27
CA TYR A 91 7.22 -10.60 -7.48
C TYR A 91 8.07 -10.05 -6.34
N TYR A 92 9.08 -9.26 -6.71
CA TYR A 92 9.89 -8.48 -5.78
C TYR A 92 9.59 -7.00 -5.95
N PHE A 93 9.56 -6.28 -4.85
CA PHE A 93 9.60 -4.83 -4.82
C PHE A 93 11.02 -4.38 -5.16
N VAL A 94 11.24 -3.85 -6.36
CA VAL A 94 12.59 -3.63 -6.91
C VAL A 94 12.94 -2.17 -7.12
N GLY A 95 11.97 -1.26 -7.07
CA GLY A 95 12.26 0.14 -7.32
C GLY A 95 11.19 1.10 -6.86
N ILE A 96 11.62 2.34 -6.63
CA ILE A 96 10.82 3.49 -6.24
C ILE A 96 11.26 4.66 -7.09
N ASP A 97 10.33 5.22 -7.87
CA ASP A 97 10.59 6.38 -8.72
C ASP A 97 9.63 7.52 -8.41
N ASN A 98 10.01 8.75 -8.77
CA ASN A 98 9.16 9.95 -8.70
C ASN A 98 8.52 10.16 -7.33
N THR A 99 9.23 9.80 -6.26
CA THR A 99 8.74 9.87 -4.89
C THR A 99 8.89 11.27 -4.33
N ARG A 100 7.82 11.76 -3.73
CA ARG A 100 7.78 13.05 -3.01
C ARG A 100 6.90 12.94 -1.77
N PHE A 101 7.48 13.23 -0.61
CA PHE A 101 6.77 13.46 0.64
C PHE A 101 6.36 14.94 0.69
N LYS A 102 5.07 15.21 0.81
CA LYS A 102 4.54 16.59 0.72
C LYS A 102 4.08 17.15 2.04
N LYS A 103 3.61 16.29 2.93
CA LYS A 103 3.15 16.64 4.28
C LYS A 103 3.46 15.50 5.24
N ILE A 104 3.68 15.85 6.50
CA ILE A 104 3.79 14.87 7.59
C ILE A 104 2.45 14.21 7.86
N VAL A 105 2.50 12.98 8.36
CA VAL A 105 1.37 12.21 8.88
C VAL A 105 1.63 11.97 10.36
N ILE A 106 0.62 12.14 11.20
CA ILE A 106 0.72 12.03 12.64
C ILE A 106 -0.29 11.02 13.20
N PRO A 107 -0.10 10.52 14.44
CA PRO A 107 -1.11 9.69 15.09
C PRO A 107 -2.50 10.37 15.12
N GLY A 108 -3.53 9.61 14.78
CA GLY A 108 -4.90 10.09 14.59
C GLY A 108 -5.29 10.30 13.13
N ASP A 109 -4.33 10.39 12.21
CA ASP A 109 -4.61 10.50 10.79
C ASP A 109 -5.07 9.16 10.19
N GLN A 110 -5.97 9.23 9.22
CA GLN A 110 -6.30 8.14 8.33
C GLN A 110 -5.71 8.42 6.96
N ILE A 111 -4.80 7.55 6.51
CA ILE A 111 -4.18 7.65 5.19
C ILE A 111 -5.07 6.91 4.19
N PHE A 112 -5.64 7.64 3.23
CA PHE A 112 -6.27 7.06 2.04
C PHE A 112 -5.18 6.80 1.00
N ILE A 113 -5.12 5.56 0.50
CA ILE A 113 -4.13 5.11 -0.47
C ILE A 113 -4.83 4.70 -1.75
N GLU A 114 -4.39 5.24 -2.88
CA GLU A 114 -4.79 4.79 -4.20
C GLU A 114 -3.57 4.30 -4.98
N VAL A 115 -3.69 3.11 -5.54
CA VAL A 115 -2.70 2.50 -6.42
C VAL A 115 -3.32 2.24 -7.79
N ILE A 116 -2.63 2.65 -8.85
CA ILE A 116 -3.08 2.53 -10.25
C ILE A 116 -1.98 1.84 -11.04
N ILE A 117 -2.31 0.82 -11.81
CA ILE A 117 -1.37 0.16 -12.71
C ILE A 117 -1.08 1.10 -13.88
N LEU A 118 0.19 1.54 -14.01
CA LEU A 118 0.67 2.32 -15.16
C LEU A 118 1.16 1.43 -16.29
N LYS A 119 1.86 0.35 -15.93
CA LYS A 119 2.46 -0.58 -16.89
C LYS A 119 2.42 -1.99 -16.32
N SER A 120 2.01 -2.91 -17.16
CA SER A 120 2.05 -4.33 -16.87
C SER A 120 2.60 -5.06 -18.10
N ASN A 121 3.71 -5.76 -17.96
CA ASN A 121 4.26 -6.63 -18.97
C ASN A 121 4.66 -7.97 -18.36
N LYS A 122 5.25 -8.85 -19.16
CA LYS A 122 5.62 -10.22 -18.74
C LYS A 122 6.49 -10.25 -17.47
N ASN A 123 7.35 -9.24 -17.25
CA ASN A 123 8.38 -9.26 -16.22
C ASN A 123 8.25 -8.13 -15.18
N LEU A 124 7.48 -7.08 -15.49
CA LEU A 124 7.48 -5.85 -14.71
C LEU A 124 6.07 -5.29 -14.53
N LEU A 125 5.79 -4.81 -13.32
CA LEU A 125 4.59 -4.06 -12.96
C LEU A 125 5.00 -2.71 -12.39
N ILE A 126 4.47 -1.62 -12.93
CA ILE A 126 4.70 -0.27 -12.43
C ILE A 126 3.36 0.31 -11.96
N PHE A 127 3.35 0.80 -10.74
CA PHE A 127 2.20 1.42 -10.10
C PHE A 127 2.44 2.90 -9.85
N LYS A 128 1.47 3.73 -10.17
CA LYS A 128 1.35 5.09 -9.63
C LYS A 128 0.60 5.02 -8.32
N ASN A 129 1.15 5.63 -7.29
CA ASN A 129 0.58 5.59 -5.94
C ASN A 129 0.43 7.00 -5.40
N ILE A 130 -0.68 7.24 -4.70
CA ILE A 130 -0.99 8.50 -4.04
C ILE A 130 -1.51 8.17 -2.64
N ALA A 131 -0.96 8.84 -1.63
CA ALA A 131 -1.46 8.84 -0.26
C ALA A 131 -2.05 10.21 0.09
N VAL A 132 -3.22 10.22 0.70
CA VAL A 132 -3.99 11.42 1.03
C VAL A 132 -4.45 11.36 2.48
N VAL A 133 -4.35 12.48 3.20
CA VAL A 133 -4.92 12.69 4.52
C VAL A 133 -5.73 14.00 4.47
N ASN A 134 -6.99 13.96 4.90
CA ASN A 134 -7.87 15.15 4.93
C ASN A 134 -7.86 15.93 3.62
N ASN A 135 -8.03 15.25 2.48
CA ASN A 135 -8.00 15.80 1.12
C ASN A 135 -6.67 16.43 0.67
N ASN A 136 -5.60 16.28 1.47
CA ASN A 136 -4.27 16.73 1.11
C ASN A 136 -3.38 15.56 0.71
N ILE A 137 -2.69 15.66 -0.41
CA ILE A 137 -1.70 14.68 -0.80
C ILE A 137 -0.51 14.76 0.17
N VAL A 138 -0.22 13.66 0.85
CA VAL A 138 0.92 13.54 1.78
C VAL A 138 2.13 12.88 1.12
N CYS A 139 1.89 11.95 0.19
CA CYS A 139 2.95 11.28 -0.57
C CYS A 139 2.47 10.91 -1.97
N LYS A 140 3.40 10.97 -2.94
CA LYS A 140 3.27 10.39 -4.27
C LYS A 140 4.49 9.54 -4.56
N SER A 141 4.30 8.41 -5.26
CA SER A 141 5.40 7.52 -5.63
C SER A 141 5.01 6.63 -6.81
N ASN A 142 5.97 6.29 -7.65
CA ASN A 142 5.85 5.14 -8.52
C ASN A 142 6.59 3.96 -7.90
N ILE A 143 5.91 2.82 -7.78
CA ILE A 143 6.46 1.60 -7.20
C ILE A 143 6.59 0.56 -8.30
N ILE A 144 7.72 -0.13 -8.32
CA ILE A 144 8.08 -1.09 -9.35
C ILE A 144 8.22 -2.47 -8.71
N PHE A 145 7.45 -3.43 -9.26
CA PHE A 145 7.60 -4.85 -8.96
C PHE A 145 8.14 -5.59 -10.18
N ALA A 146 9.05 -6.52 -9.97
CA ALA A 146 9.54 -7.41 -11.00
C ALA A 146 9.29 -8.87 -10.65
N LYS A 147 9.08 -9.72 -11.67
CA LYS A 147 8.99 -11.16 -11.48
C LYS A 147 10.31 -11.76 -11.05
N LYS A 148 10.27 -12.74 -10.15
CA LYS A 148 11.43 -13.39 -9.54
C LYS A 148 12.46 -13.94 -10.53
N TYR A 149 12.05 -14.36 -11.70
CA TYR A 149 12.92 -14.98 -12.70
C TYR A 149 13.39 -14.00 -13.79
N SER A 150 13.27 -12.68 -13.53
CA SER A 150 13.68 -11.62 -14.46
C SER A 150 15.00 -10.97 -14.06
N PHE A 151 15.70 -11.52 -13.06
CA PHE A 151 17.03 -11.11 -12.58
C PHE A 151 18.08 -12.13 -12.98
#